data_2b78e2dcecbafad5f487be9012207105
#
_entry.id   2b78e2dcecbafad5f487be9012207105
#
_cell.length_a   1.000
_cell.length_b   1.000
_cell.length_c   1.000
_cell.angle_alpha   90.00
_cell.angle_beta   90.00
_cell.angle_gamma   90.00
#
_symmetry.space_group_name_H-M   'P 1'
#
loop_
_entity.id
_entity.type
_entity.pdbx_description
1 polymer ?
#
loop_
_entity_poly.entity_id
_entity_poly.type
_entity_poly.pdbx_seq_one_letter_code
_entity_poly.pdbx_strand_id
1 'polypeptide(L)'
;VMLSAFCLFLPWANAAAQDRPLPQTRPAEFYRRRAARLLPAYYASLLFSLALAVYRSGWSRALAVDLFTHLTLTQQLFPACYIGTQLNAVSWTLTVFALFYLVFPLLAPLCAKHPLPTLGALCLVQAGYSQWALHQYGTGEYALLFNQFPAFCGVLAVGMAAALIFAELAHGSWTVRFAPRAACTALGVAAFVWLDRCMRLQAWAAEYQQFQLINRMPLALAAAAMLVGFGLGLTPPRPVRCALAWLSALTYSFYLWHQMLAVFLKYDLHLPAWSGDTPPNQLGD
;
A
#
# COMPACT_ATOMS: atom_id res chain seq x y z
N VAL A 1 0.20 -1.19 0.86
CA VAL A 1 0.28 -0.98 2.32
C VAL A 1 0.51 -2.31 3.04
N MET A 2 -0.38 -3.31 2.92
CA MET A 2 -0.29 -4.63 3.57
C MET A 2 1.06 -5.33 3.35
N LEU A 3 1.51 -5.48 2.10
CA LEU A 3 2.79 -6.10 1.75
C LEU A 3 4.00 -5.42 2.41
N SER A 4 3.96 -4.08 2.54
CA SER A 4 5.04 -3.34 3.23
C SER A 4 5.09 -3.68 4.72
N ALA A 5 3.93 -3.79 5.37
CA ALA A 5 3.86 -4.20 6.78
C ALA A 5 4.37 -5.63 6.96
N PHE A 6 3.98 -6.55 6.07
CA PHE A 6 4.49 -7.92 6.06
C PHE A 6 6.02 -7.96 5.95
N CYS A 7 6.58 -7.36 4.92
CA CYS A 7 8.03 -7.39 4.66
C CYS A 7 8.84 -6.72 5.77
N LEU A 8 8.34 -5.64 6.35
CA LEU A 8 9.03 -4.94 7.43
C LEU A 8 8.99 -5.70 8.74
N PHE A 9 7.89 -6.36 9.03
CA PHE A 9 7.71 -7.10 10.27
C PHE A 9 8.24 -8.54 10.21
N LEU A 10 8.44 -9.11 9.03
CA LEU A 10 8.91 -10.49 8.84
C LEU A 10 10.19 -10.84 9.62
N PRO A 11 11.23 -9.98 9.74
CA PRO A 11 12.38 -10.28 10.58
C PRO A 11 12.04 -10.47 12.06
N TRP A 12 11.05 -9.71 12.57
CA TRP A 12 10.54 -9.82 13.94
C TRP A 12 9.74 -11.11 14.15
N ALA A 13 8.88 -11.41 13.19
CA ALA A 13 8.09 -12.65 13.19
C ALA A 13 8.99 -13.89 13.14
N ASN A 14 10.02 -13.88 12.29
CA ASN A 14 10.98 -14.99 12.20
C ASN A 14 11.81 -15.15 13.50
N ALA A 15 12.17 -14.04 14.17
CA ALA A 15 12.87 -14.12 15.45
C ALA A 15 11.97 -14.70 16.53
N ALA A 16 10.70 -14.28 16.59
CA ALA A 16 9.73 -14.81 17.54
C ALA A 16 9.46 -16.30 17.32
N ALA A 17 9.22 -16.74 16.07
CA ALA A 17 8.94 -18.14 15.72
C ALA A 17 10.14 -19.08 15.97
N GLN A 18 11.36 -18.55 16.12
CA GLN A 18 12.58 -19.32 16.35
C GLN A 18 13.16 -19.12 17.74
N ASP A 19 12.42 -18.49 18.66
CA ASP A 19 12.86 -18.14 20.02
C ASP A 19 14.20 -17.40 20.04
N ARG A 20 14.45 -16.58 18.99
CA ARG A 20 15.68 -15.78 18.88
C ARG A 20 15.47 -14.38 19.49
N PRO A 21 16.55 -13.70 19.91
CA PRO A 21 16.46 -12.31 20.33
C PRO A 21 15.83 -11.44 19.25
N LEU A 22 14.85 -10.62 19.65
CA LEU A 22 14.16 -9.72 18.73
C LEU A 22 15.14 -8.70 18.12
N PRO A 23 14.96 -8.35 16.83
CA PRO A 23 15.80 -7.35 16.19
C PRO A 23 15.80 -6.03 16.98
N GLN A 24 16.96 -5.46 17.19
CA GLN A 24 17.06 -4.14 17.80
C GLN A 24 16.67 -3.07 16.78
N THR A 25 15.67 -2.27 17.09
CA THR A 25 15.36 -1.08 16.32
C THR A 25 16.32 0.04 16.69
N ARG A 26 17.12 0.45 15.70
CA ARG A 26 17.84 1.74 15.76
C ARG A 26 17.04 2.73 14.88
N PRO A 27 16.19 3.58 15.47
CA PRO A 27 15.24 4.38 14.71
C PRO A 27 15.92 5.24 13.62
N ALA A 28 17.03 5.90 13.94
CA ALA A 28 17.75 6.73 12.99
C ALA A 28 18.25 5.93 11.76
N GLU A 29 18.77 4.73 11.98
CA GLU A 29 19.23 3.86 10.90
C GLU A 29 18.05 3.32 10.07
N PHE A 30 16.95 2.97 10.72
CA PHE A 30 15.72 2.56 10.07
C PHE A 30 15.20 3.65 9.15
N TYR A 31 15.05 4.90 9.65
CA TYR A 31 14.55 6.02 8.86
C TYR A 31 15.49 6.35 7.70
N ARG A 32 16.80 6.38 7.93
CA ARG A 32 17.78 6.60 6.86
C ARG A 32 17.65 5.58 5.72
N ARG A 33 17.51 4.29 6.05
CA ARG A 33 17.35 3.22 5.03
C ARG A 33 16.03 3.36 4.27
N ARG A 34 14.93 3.77 4.92
CA ARG A 34 13.64 4.01 4.27
C ARG A 34 13.69 5.24 3.38
N ALA A 35 14.24 6.34 3.88
CA ALA A 35 14.44 7.57 3.11
C ALA A 35 15.30 7.31 1.86
N ALA A 36 16.45 6.67 2.01
CA ALA A 36 17.34 6.34 0.88
C ALA A 36 16.66 5.46 -0.19
N ARG A 37 15.70 4.61 0.21
CA ARG A 37 14.97 3.75 -0.73
C ARG A 37 13.84 4.49 -1.45
N LEU A 38 13.14 5.41 -0.79
CA LEU A 38 11.91 6.00 -1.31
C LEU A 38 12.12 7.39 -1.90
N LEU A 39 12.85 8.26 -1.21
CA LEU A 39 12.91 9.69 -1.56
C LEU A 39 13.56 9.98 -2.92
N PRO A 40 14.64 9.30 -3.37
CA PRO A 40 15.24 9.63 -4.65
C PRO A 40 14.28 9.50 -5.84
N ALA A 41 13.58 8.36 -5.95
CA ALA A 41 12.62 8.14 -7.03
C ALA A 41 11.39 9.05 -6.88
N TYR A 42 10.95 9.29 -5.64
CA TYR A 42 9.85 10.20 -5.34
C TYR A 42 10.16 11.63 -5.77
N TYR A 43 11.29 12.19 -5.34
CA TYR A 43 11.65 13.56 -5.71
C TYR A 43 11.94 13.72 -7.20
N ALA A 44 12.47 12.68 -7.87
CA ALA A 44 12.59 12.68 -9.33
C ALA A 44 11.21 12.79 -10.01
N SER A 45 10.22 12.01 -9.55
CA SER A 45 8.85 12.10 -10.07
C SER A 45 8.17 13.42 -9.73
N LEU A 46 8.44 13.97 -8.55
CA LEU A 46 7.92 15.27 -8.12
C LEU A 46 8.49 16.43 -8.97
N LEU A 47 9.78 16.42 -9.28
CA LEU A 47 10.41 17.40 -10.14
C LEU A 47 9.82 17.37 -11.55
N PHE A 48 9.60 16.20 -12.09
CA PHE A 48 8.95 16.06 -13.40
C PHE A 48 7.51 16.58 -13.38
N SER A 49 6.70 16.22 -12.38
CA SER A 49 5.32 16.71 -12.26
C SER A 49 5.27 18.23 -12.04
N LEU A 50 6.24 18.79 -11.29
CA LEU A 50 6.38 20.24 -11.14
C LEU A 50 6.68 20.93 -12.47
N ALA A 51 7.61 20.39 -13.26
CA ALA A 51 7.94 20.94 -14.58
C ALA A 51 6.71 20.94 -15.49
N LEU A 52 5.93 19.86 -15.49
CA LEU A 52 4.66 19.78 -16.24
C LEU A 52 3.62 20.79 -15.74
N ALA A 53 3.44 20.90 -14.41
CA ALA A 53 2.50 21.86 -13.83
C ALA A 53 2.84 23.31 -14.20
N VAL A 54 4.12 23.67 -14.11
CA VAL A 54 4.61 24.99 -14.52
C VAL A 54 4.44 25.23 -16.03
N TYR A 55 4.71 24.22 -16.85
CA TYR A 55 4.52 24.30 -18.31
C TYR A 55 3.04 24.52 -18.69
N ARG A 56 2.11 23.81 -18.04
CA ARG A 56 0.67 23.87 -18.35
C ARG A 56 0.00 25.14 -17.82
N SER A 57 0.29 25.55 -16.60
CA SER A 57 -0.47 26.55 -15.86
C SER A 57 0.37 27.73 -15.34
N GLY A 58 1.69 27.68 -15.53
CA GLY A 58 2.60 28.64 -14.95
C GLY A 58 2.80 28.47 -13.43
N TRP A 59 3.61 29.36 -12.85
CA TRP A 59 3.88 29.35 -11.42
C TRP A 59 2.78 30.08 -10.66
N SER A 60 2.28 29.49 -9.58
CA SER A 60 1.25 30.10 -8.73
C SER A 60 1.54 29.88 -7.22
N ARG A 61 0.93 30.69 -6.36
CA ARG A 61 1.01 30.49 -4.91
C ARG A 61 0.44 29.13 -4.49
N ALA A 62 -0.65 28.68 -5.14
CA ALA A 62 -1.25 27.38 -4.89
C ALA A 62 -0.28 26.24 -5.21
N LEU A 63 0.41 26.31 -6.35
CA LEU A 63 1.44 25.35 -6.73
C LEU A 63 2.63 25.34 -5.75
N ALA A 64 3.03 26.51 -5.22
CA ALA A 64 4.08 26.59 -4.21
C ALA A 64 3.70 25.89 -2.90
N VAL A 65 2.45 26.07 -2.43
CA VAL A 65 1.92 25.39 -1.25
C VAL A 65 1.82 23.87 -1.50
N ASP A 66 1.31 23.47 -2.67
CA ASP A 66 1.21 22.08 -3.07
C ASP A 66 2.61 21.41 -3.11
N LEU A 67 3.61 22.08 -3.70
CA LEU A 67 4.99 21.62 -3.70
C LEU A 67 5.55 21.47 -2.29
N PHE A 68 5.34 22.45 -1.41
CA PHE A 68 5.82 22.38 -0.02
C PHE A 68 5.23 21.18 0.73
N THR A 69 3.94 20.95 0.59
CA THR A 69 3.29 19.79 1.24
C THR A 69 3.78 18.45 0.67
N HIS A 70 4.06 18.38 -0.62
CA HIS A 70 4.67 17.19 -1.24
C HIS A 70 6.12 16.99 -0.77
N LEU A 71 6.92 18.02 -0.66
CA LEU A 71 8.30 17.92 -0.13
C LEU A 71 8.33 17.39 1.30
N THR A 72 7.34 17.74 2.11
CA THR A 72 7.20 17.31 3.51
C THR A 72 6.39 16.03 3.69
N LEU A 73 5.88 15.42 2.61
CA LEU A 73 5.00 14.24 2.63
C LEU A 73 3.71 14.44 3.44
N THR A 74 3.19 15.67 3.47
CA THR A 74 1.98 16.06 4.21
C THR A 74 0.79 16.43 3.31
N GLN A 75 0.95 16.32 1.99
CA GLN A 75 -0.05 16.72 1.00
C GLN A 75 -1.45 16.13 1.25
N GLN A 76 -1.51 14.92 1.77
CA GLN A 76 -2.78 14.22 2.04
C GLN A 76 -3.56 14.81 3.23
N LEU A 77 -2.93 15.64 4.06
CA LEU A 77 -3.58 16.26 5.20
C LEU A 77 -4.37 17.52 4.84
N PHE A 78 -4.19 18.02 3.61
CA PHE A 78 -4.79 19.29 3.15
C PHE A 78 -5.65 19.05 1.90
N PRO A 79 -6.96 19.40 1.91
CA PRO A 79 -7.86 19.19 0.77
C PRO A 79 -7.32 19.78 -0.54
N ALA A 80 -6.80 21.00 -0.49
CA ALA A 80 -6.28 21.69 -1.67
C ALA A 80 -5.07 20.99 -2.31
N CYS A 81 -4.25 20.29 -1.51
CA CYS A 81 -3.04 19.60 -1.95
C CYS A 81 -3.24 18.09 -2.20
N TYR A 82 -4.37 17.54 -1.77
CA TYR A 82 -4.72 16.13 -1.99
C TYR A 82 -5.73 15.98 -3.14
N ILE A 83 -6.87 16.67 -3.05
CA ILE A 83 -7.95 16.58 -4.05
C ILE A 83 -7.64 17.46 -5.25
N GLY A 84 -7.18 18.69 -4.98
CA GLY A 84 -6.86 19.71 -5.99
C GLY A 84 -5.40 19.74 -6.41
N THR A 85 -4.60 18.70 -6.15
CA THR A 85 -3.18 18.69 -6.47
C THR A 85 -2.94 18.87 -7.98
N GLN A 86 -1.99 19.73 -8.31
CA GLN A 86 -1.46 19.90 -9.67
C GLN A 86 -0.23 19.02 -9.93
N LEU A 87 0.25 18.33 -8.89
CA LEU A 87 1.44 17.48 -8.92
C LEU A 87 1.05 16.00 -9.08
N ASN A 88 1.86 15.11 -8.51
CA ASN A 88 1.65 13.67 -8.66
C ASN A 88 0.57 13.16 -7.70
N ALA A 89 -0.67 13.01 -8.18
CA ALA A 89 -1.80 12.60 -7.36
C ALA A 89 -1.65 11.22 -6.70
N VAL A 90 -0.91 10.26 -7.31
CA VAL A 90 -0.71 8.93 -6.69
C VAL A 90 0.19 8.96 -5.45
N SER A 91 0.89 10.05 -5.22
CA SER A 91 1.83 10.20 -4.10
C SER A 91 1.17 10.26 -2.73
N TRP A 92 -0.17 10.34 -2.65
CA TRP A 92 -0.89 10.31 -1.37
C TRP A 92 -0.53 9.11 -0.48
N THR A 93 -0.26 7.95 -1.09
CA THR A 93 0.14 6.76 -0.34
C THR A 93 1.46 6.93 0.40
N LEU A 94 2.33 7.84 -0.05
CA LEU A 94 3.61 8.10 0.61
C LEU A 94 3.42 8.77 1.97
N THR A 95 2.39 9.62 2.13
CA THR A 95 2.02 10.14 3.46
C THR A 95 1.61 8.99 4.39
N VAL A 96 0.81 8.04 3.90
CA VAL A 96 0.42 6.85 4.69
C VAL A 96 1.66 6.03 5.08
N PHE A 97 2.59 5.82 4.14
CA PHE A 97 3.84 5.10 4.42
C PHE A 97 4.75 5.87 5.38
N ALA A 98 4.87 7.18 5.25
CA ALA A 98 5.67 8.02 6.15
C ALA A 98 5.15 7.91 7.59
N LEU A 99 3.83 8.02 7.79
CA LEU A 99 3.21 7.85 9.09
C LEU A 99 3.37 6.42 9.64
N PHE A 100 3.23 5.41 8.80
CA PHE A 100 3.51 4.03 9.20
C PHE A 100 4.96 3.85 9.65
N TYR A 101 5.91 4.34 8.87
CA TYR A 101 7.33 4.23 9.24
C TYR A 101 7.65 4.99 10.51
N LEU A 102 6.98 6.13 10.76
CA LEU A 102 7.16 6.88 11.99
C LEU A 102 6.80 6.05 13.23
N VAL A 103 5.70 5.31 13.19
CA VAL A 103 5.24 4.50 14.33
C VAL A 103 5.86 3.09 14.36
N PHE A 104 6.40 2.59 13.26
CA PHE A 104 6.87 1.21 13.13
C PHE A 104 7.93 0.80 14.15
N PRO A 105 8.96 1.63 14.49
CA PRO A 105 9.96 1.25 15.49
C PRO A 105 9.39 0.96 16.89
N LEU A 106 8.24 1.56 17.23
CA LEU A 106 7.51 1.29 18.47
C LEU A 106 6.55 0.11 18.29
N LEU A 107 5.90 0.05 17.12
CA LEU A 107 4.87 -0.94 16.84
C LEU A 107 5.44 -2.36 16.69
N ALA A 108 6.61 -2.51 16.06
CA ALA A 108 7.20 -3.81 15.78
C ALA A 108 7.55 -4.60 17.07
N PRO A 109 8.30 -4.05 18.04
CA PRO A 109 8.58 -4.76 19.29
C PRO A 109 7.31 -5.00 20.13
N LEU A 110 6.35 -4.09 20.10
CA LEU A 110 5.08 -4.24 20.80
C LEU A 110 4.27 -5.41 20.23
N CYS A 111 4.15 -5.47 18.88
CA CYS A 111 3.45 -6.55 18.21
C CYS A 111 4.17 -7.90 18.39
N ALA A 112 5.49 -7.94 18.39
CA ALA A 112 6.23 -9.18 18.59
C ALA A 112 6.05 -9.74 20.01
N LYS A 113 5.92 -8.86 21.03
CA LYS A 113 5.70 -9.26 22.43
C LYS A 113 4.23 -9.54 22.75
N HIS A 114 3.33 -8.73 22.20
CA HIS A 114 1.91 -8.75 22.49
C HIS A 114 1.10 -8.71 21.18
N PRO A 115 1.13 -9.79 20.35
CA PRO A 115 0.55 -9.76 19.01
C PRO A 115 -0.96 -9.48 19.01
N LEU A 116 -1.73 -10.24 19.79
CA LEU A 116 -3.20 -10.13 19.76
C LEU A 116 -3.72 -8.75 20.16
N PRO A 117 -3.31 -8.14 21.29
CA PRO A 117 -3.80 -6.82 21.66
C PRO A 117 -3.31 -5.73 20.70
N THR A 118 -2.08 -5.84 20.15
CA THR A 118 -1.55 -4.85 19.22
C THR A 118 -2.30 -4.89 17.88
N LEU A 119 -2.49 -6.08 17.31
CA LEU A 119 -3.24 -6.27 16.06
C LEU A 119 -4.71 -5.89 16.25
N GLY A 120 -5.32 -6.30 17.36
CA GLY A 120 -6.69 -5.94 17.70
C GLY A 120 -6.90 -4.43 17.82
N ALA A 121 -5.99 -3.71 18.50
CA ALA A 121 -6.05 -2.25 18.60
C ALA A 121 -5.98 -1.57 17.23
N LEU A 122 -5.07 -2.01 16.35
CA LEU A 122 -4.98 -1.48 14.99
C LEU A 122 -6.25 -1.73 14.16
N CYS A 123 -6.86 -2.91 14.30
CA CYS A 123 -8.14 -3.22 13.64
C CYS A 123 -9.28 -2.35 14.19
N LEU A 124 -9.32 -2.13 15.51
CA LEU A 124 -10.33 -1.26 16.14
C LEU A 124 -10.16 0.20 15.70
N VAL A 125 -8.93 0.72 15.60
CA VAL A 125 -8.66 2.05 15.08
C VAL A 125 -9.20 2.18 13.65
N GLN A 126 -8.91 1.21 12.76
CA GLN A 126 -9.43 1.25 11.40
C GLN A 126 -10.97 1.16 11.38
N ALA A 127 -11.56 0.24 12.14
CA ALA A 127 -13.00 0.06 12.15
C ALA A 127 -13.73 1.32 12.64
N GLY A 128 -13.31 1.89 13.77
CA GLY A 128 -13.87 3.12 14.32
C GLY A 128 -13.70 4.30 13.37
N TYR A 129 -12.51 4.46 12.80
CA TYR A 129 -12.27 5.52 11.80
C TYR A 129 -13.12 5.33 10.54
N SER A 130 -13.21 4.11 10.01
CA SER A 130 -14.00 3.83 8.81
C SER A 130 -15.49 4.09 9.03
N GLN A 131 -16.03 3.71 10.19
CA GLN A 131 -17.42 4.02 10.54
C GLN A 131 -17.64 5.53 10.64
N TRP A 132 -16.75 6.25 11.32
CA TRP A 132 -16.83 7.71 11.40
C TRP A 132 -16.75 8.35 10.01
N ALA A 133 -15.81 7.94 9.15
CA ALA A 133 -15.69 8.45 7.79
C ALA A 133 -16.93 8.18 6.93
N LEU A 134 -17.56 6.99 7.07
CA LEU A 134 -18.81 6.67 6.39
C LEU A 134 -19.96 7.57 6.82
N HIS A 135 -20.01 7.98 8.09
CA HIS A 135 -21.00 8.95 8.56
C HIS A 135 -20.81 10.36 7.96
N GLN A 136 -19.60 10.67 7.50
CA GLN A 136 -19.32 11.93 6.80
C GLN A 136 -19.61 11.85 5.29
N TYR A 137 -20.12 10.73 4.80
CA TYR A 137 -20.44 10.55 3.39
C TYR A 137 -21.53 11.56 2.97
N GLY A 138 -21.30 12.22 1.82
CA GLY A 138 -22.17 13.30 1.35
C GLY A 138 -21.74 14.70 1.80
N THR A 139 -20.78 14.82 2.75
CA THR A 139 -20.10 16.08 3.04
C THR A 139 -18.96 16.30 2.05
N GLY A 140 -18.60 17.55 1.75
CA GLY A 140 -17.50 17.85 0.84
C GLY A 140 -16.11 17.33 1.29
N GLU A 141 -15.97 16.89 2.55
CA GLU A 141 -14.72 16.44 3.14
C GLU A 141 -14.50 14.93 3.04
N TYR A 142 -15.49 14.14 2.63
CA TYR A 142 -15.41 12.69 2.60
C TYR A 142 -14.21 12.18 1.77
N ALA A 143 -13.95 12.79 0.62
CA ALA A 143 -12.81 12.40 -0.24
C ALA A 143 -11.46 12.55 0.46
N LEU A 144 -11.31 13.58 1.34
CA LEU A 144 -10.12 13.74 2.17
C LEU A 144 -9.99 12.62 3.19
N LEU A 145 -11.07 12.25 3.87
CA LEU A 145 -11.08 11.29 4.97
C LEU A 145 -10.81 9.87 4.50
N PHE A 146 -11.26 9.55 3.31
CA PHE A 146 -11.22 8.21 2.74
C PHE A 146 -9.84 7.53 2.79
N ASN A 147 -8.74 8.23 2.51
CA ASN A 147 -7.40 7.66 2.41
C ASN A 147 -6.45 8.05 3.55
N GLN A 148 -6.97 8.55 4.68
CA GLN A 148 -6.12 8.91 5.82
C GLN A 148 -5.49 7.67 6.48
N PHE A 149 -4.35 7.86 7.14
CA PHE A 149 -3.59 6.79 7.79
C PHE A 149 -4.41 5.86 8.70
N PRO A 150 -5.33 6.34 9.56
CA PRO A 150 -6.13 5.46 10.41
C PRO A 150 -6.98 4.45 9.62
N ALA A 151 -7.42 4.82 8.40
CA ALA A 151 -8.17 3.92 7.52
C ALA A 151 -7.33 2.73 6.99
N PHE A 152 -6.04 2.67 7.27
CA PHE A 152 -5.12 1.60 6.87
C PHE A 152 -4.53 0.82 8.05
N CYS A 153 -4.84 1.19 9.30
CA CYS A 153 -4.25 0.54 10.48
C CYS A 153 -4.55 -0.96 10.53
N GLY A 154 -5.78 -1.39 10.25
CA GLY A 154 -6.14 -2.81 10.18
C GLY A 154 -5.47 -3.53 9.00
N VAL A 155 -5.30 -2.84 7.85
CA VAL A 155 -4.54 -3.40 6.70
C VAL A 155 -3.08 -3.65 7.08
N LEU A 156 -2.48 -2.76 7.89
CA LEU A 156 -1.13 -2.95 8.45
C LEU A 156 -1.12 -4.14 9.42
N ALA A 157 -2.14 -4.24 10.28
CA ALA A 157 -2.30 -5.37 11.20
C ALA A 157 -2.39 -6.71 10.45
N VAL A 158 -3.18 -6.77 9.37
CA VAL A 158 -3.27 -7.97 8.52
C VAL A 158 -1.91 -8.33 7.91
N GLY A 159 -1.13 -7.36 7.47
CA GLY A 159 0.23 -7.60 6.96
C GLY A 159 1.18 -8.15 8.04
N MET A 160 1.12 -7.60 9.26
CA MET A 160 1.93 -8.09 10.39
C MET A 160 1.46 -9.47 10.86
N ALA A 161 0.15 -9.72 10.93
CA ALA A 161 -0.41 -11.04 11.24
C ALA A 161 0.01 -12.10 10.21
N ALA A 162 -0.05 -11.76 8.93
CA ALA A 162 0.41 -12.64 7.86
C ALA A 162 1.89 -12.99 7.99
N ALA A 163 2.75 -12.05 8.45
CA ALA A 163 4.16 -12.33 8.71
C ALA A 163 4.35 -13.29 9.88
N LEU A 164 3.56 -13.17 10.96
CA LEU A 164 3.57 -14.12 12.08
C LEU A 164 3.16 -15.52 11.61
N ILE A 165 2.02 -15.62 10.92
CA ILE A 165 1.52 -16.90 10.41
C ILE A 165 2.55 -17.53 9.45
N PHE A 166 3.12 -16.74 8.55
CA PHE A 166 4.14 -17.22 7.63
C PHE A 166 5.36 -17.76 8.37
N ALA A 167 5.86 -17.03 9.36
CA ALA A 167 7.04 -17.42 10.13
C ALA A 167 6.80 -18.71 10.93
N GLU A 168 5.65 -18.81 11.60
CA GLU A 168 5.27 -20.01 12.35
C GLU A 168 5.15 -21.25 11.43
N LEU A 169 4.50 -21.10 10.27
CA LEU A 169 4.36 -22.20 9.32
C LEU A 169 5.67 -22.56 8.62
N ALA A 170 6.58 -21.60 8.43
CA ALA A 170 7.87 -21.83 7.79
C ALA A 170 8.91 -22.46 8.74
N HIS A 171 8.87 -22.15 10.04
CA HIS A 171 9.88 -22.56 11.01
C HIS A 171 9.34 -23.52 12.09
N GLY A 172 8.03 -23.70 12.18
CA GLY A 172 7.42 -24.65 13.12
C GLY A 172 7.72 -26.11 12.76
N SER A 173 7.27 -27.01 13.63
CA SER A 173 7.44 -28.48 13.47
C SER A 173 6.71 -29.08 12.25
N TRP A 174 5.99 -28.25 11.51
CA TRP A 174 5.35 -28.59 10.25
C TRP A 174 6.39 -28.65 9.14
N THR A 175 7.10 -29.80 9.05
CA THR A 175 7.89 -30.08 7.85
C THR A 175 6.94 -30.07 6.66
N VAL A 176 7.07 -29.04 5.81
CA VAL A 176 6.21 -28.84 4.64
C VAL A 176 6.51 -29.94 3.64
N ARG A 177 5.78 -31.06 3.74
CA ARG A 177 5.74 -32.15 2.78
C ARG A 177 4.99 -31.67 1.52
N PHE A 178 5.09 -32.45 0.43
CA PHE A 178 4.48 -32.10 -0.86
C PHE A 178 2.96 -31.76 -0.73
N ALA A 179 2.19 -32.54 0.03
CA ALA A 179 0.76 -32.30 0.20
C ALA A 179 0.43 -30.96 0.88
N PRO A 180 1.09 -30.56 1.99
CA PRO A 180 0.95 -29.22 2.53
C PRO A 180 1.33 -28.09 1.57
N ARG A 181 2.38 -28.26 0.76
CA ARG A 181 2.77 -27.28 -0.28
C ARG A 181 1.68 -27.09 -1.31
N ALA A 182 1.10 -28.17 -1.80
CA ALA A 182 -0.01 -28.13 -2.75
C ALA A 182 -1.23 -27.41 -2.15
N ALA A 183 -1.56 -27.69 -0.88
CA ALA A 183 -2.64 -26.99 -0.17
C ALA A 183 -2.36 -25.48 -0.01
N CYS A 184 -1.13 -25.09 0.34
CA CYS A 184 -0.73 -23.69 0.41
C CYS A 184 -0.84 -23.00 -0.95
N THR A 185 -0.40 -23.66 -2.02
CA THR A 185 -0.53 -23.12 -3.39
C THR A 185 -2.00 -22.97 -3.79
N ALA A 186 -2.84 -23.97 -3.49
CA ALA A 186 -4.28 -23.91 -3.76
C ALA A 186 -4.97 -22.78 -3.01
N LEU A 187 -4.60 -22.54 -1.74
CA LEU A 187 -5.07 -21.38 -0.97
C LEU A 187 -4.66 -20.06 -1.64
N GLY A 188 -3.42 -19.96 -2.10
CA GLY A 188 -2.93 -18.79 -2.81
C GLY A 188 -3.73 -18.51 -4.10
N VAL A 189 -4.02 -19.56 -4.89
CA VAL A 189 -4.84 -19.45 -6.11
C VAL A 189 -6.27 -19.05 -5.77
N ALA A 190 -6.90 -19.69 -4.79
CA ALA A 190 -8.27 -19.38 -4.37
C ALA A 190 -8.38 -17.92 -3.89
N ALA A 191 -7.41 -17.46 -3.08
CA ALA A 191 -7.34 -16.09 -2.61
C ALA A 191 -7.12 -15.10 -3.77
N PHE A 192 -6.31 -15.44 -4.76
CA PHE A 192 -6.10 -14.63 -5.97
C PHE A 192 -7.41 -14.49 -6.78
N VAL A 193 -8.12 -15.59 -7.03
CA VAL A 193 -9.41 -15.59 -7.75
C VAL A 193 -10.44 -14.75 -6.99
N TRP A 194 -10.49 -14.89 -5.67
CA TRP A 194 -11.39 -14.08 -4.84
C TRP A 194 -11.03 -12.58 -4.91
N LEU A 195 -9.74 -12.25 -4.81
CA LEU A 195 -9.26 -10.87 -4.93
C LEU A 195 -9.64 -10.26 -6.29
N ASP A 196 -9.42 -11.00 -7.40
CA ASP A 196 -9.79 -10.54 -8.74
C ASP A 196 -11.30 -10.28 -8.86
N ARG A 197 -12.15 -11.18 -8.33
CA ARG A 197 -13.59 -10.98 -8.30
C ARG A 197 -13.99 -9.74 -7.50
N CYS A 198 -13.42 -9.55 -6.31
CA CYS A 198 -13.69 -8.38 -5.50
C CYS A 198 -13.27 -7.08 -6.20
N MET A 199 -12.12 -7.08 -6.87
CA MET A 199 -11.65 -5.92 -7.64
C MET A 199 -12.57 -5.57 -8.82
N ARG A 200 -13.07 -6.59 -9.52
CA ARG A 200 -14.05 -6.39 -10.61
C ARG A 200 -15.36 -5.81 -10.09
N LEU A 201 -15.89 -6.35 -8.99
CA LEU A 201 -17.11 -5.82 -8.37
C LEU A 201 -16.93 -4.37 -7.90
N GLN A 202 -15.76 -4.04 -7.36
CA GLN A 202 -15.42 -2.68 -6.96
C GLN A 202 -15.40 -1.71 -8.14
N ALA A 203 -14.87 -2.11 -9.29
CA ALA A 203 -14.80 -1.27 -10.49
C ALA A 203 -16.19 -0.88 -11.03
N TRP A 204 -17.23 -1.67 -10.73
CA TRP A 204 -18.61 -1.44 -11.17
C TRP A 204 -19.53 -0.85 -10.08
N ALA A 205 -19.00 -0.60 -8.88
CA ALA A 205 -19.81 -0.08 -7.80
C ALA A 205 -20.18 1.39 -8.04
N ALA A 206 -21.47 1.72 -7.97
CA ALA A 206 -21.96 3.09 -8.11
C ALA A 206 -21.34 4.04 -7.07
N GLU A 207 -21.06 3.52 -5.87
CA GLU A 207 -20.45 4.25 -4.76
C GLU A 207 -19.03 3.73 -4.51
N TYR A 208 -18.16 3.91 -5.50
CA TYR A 208 -16.81 3.37 -5.51
C TYR A 208 -16.00 3.66 -4.24
N GLN A 209 -16.08 4.88 -3.72
CA GLN A 209 -15.31 5.28 -2.55
C GLN A 209 -15.79 4.57 -1.28
N GLN A 210 -17.10 4.46 -1.05
CA GLN A 210 -17.67 3.71 0.07
C GLN A 210 -17.30 2.23 -0.03
N PHE A 211 -17.47 1.66 -1.22
CA PHE A 211 -17.14 0.27 -1.48
C PHE A 211 -15.67 -0.02 -1.18
N GLN A 212 -14.75 0.87 -1.57
CA GLN A 212 -13.33 0.73 -1.24
C GLN A 212 -13.07 0.75 0.26
N LEU A 213 -13.72 1.63 1.01
CA LEU A 213 -13.51 1.75 2.45
C LEU A 213 -13.99 0.49 3.19
N ILE A 214 -15.19 0.00 2.84
CA ILE A 214 -15.81 -1.19 3.43
C ILE A 214 -15.01 -2.45 3.09
N ASN A 215 -14.59 -2.60 1.82
CA ASN A 215 -13.93 -3.81 1.34
C ASN A 215 -12.41 -3.83 1.57
N ARG A 216 -11.84 -2.81 2.16
CA ARG A 216 -10.39 -2.71 2.41
C ARG A 216 -9.85 -3.87 3.25
N MET A 217 -10.57 -4.26 4.31
CA MET A 217 -10.18 -5.40 5.15
C MET A 217 -10.34 -6.75 4.45
N PRO A 218 -11.48 -7.10 3.82
CA PRO A 218 -11.61 -8.31 3.00
C PRO A 218 -10.52 -8.43 1.92
N LEU A 219 -10.21 -7.35 1.21
CA LEU A 219 -9.15 -7.32 0.20
C LEU A 219 -7.76 -7.55 0.82
N ALA A 220 -7.49 -6.94 1.97
CA ALA A 220 -6.23 -7.15 2.68
C ALA A 220 -6.07 -8.59 3.15
N LEU A 221 -7.14 -9.23 3.66
CA LEU A 221 -7.14 -10.63 4.06
C LEU A 221 -6.91 -11.57 2.87
N ALA A 222 -7.56 -11.32 1.72
CA ALA A 222 -7.34 -12.08 0.50
C ALA A 222 -5.88 -11.97 0.03
N ALA A 223 -5.34 -10.75 -0.01
CA ALA A 223 -3.96 -10.51 -0.39
C ALA A 223 -2.95 -11.16 0.60
N ALA A 224 -3.26 -11.17 1.89
CA ALA A 224 -2.45 -11.85 2.91
C ALA A 224 -2.48 -13.38 2.72
N ALA A 225 -3.66 -13.96 2.50
CA ALA A 225 -3.81 -15.39 2.23
C ALA A 225 -3.07 -15.81 0.96
N MET A 226 -3.15 -14.99 -0.11
CA MET A 226 -2.40 -15.20 -1.34
C MET A 226 -0.88 -15.14 -1.09
N LEU A 227 -0.41 -14.15 -0.33
CA LEU A 227 1.01 -13.98 -0.02
C LEU A 227 1.55 -15.16 0.80
N VAL A 228 0.85 -15.56 1.85
CA VAL A 228 1.23 -16.71 2.69
C VAL A 228 1.16 -18.01 1.89
N GLY A 229 0.08 -18.23 1.15
CA GLY A 229 -0.13 -19.42 0.34
C GLY A 229 0.95 -19.61 -0.72
N PHE A 230 1.21 -18.61 -1.53
CA PHE A 230 2.26 -18.68 -2.56
C PHE A 230 3.67 -18.69 -1.96
N GLY A 231 3.90 -17.93 -0.89
CA GLY A 231 5.20 -17.86 -0.22
C GLY A 231 5.64 -19.18 0.39
N LEU A 232 4.69 -19.99 0.90
CA LEU A 232 4.95 -21.32 1.45
C LEU A 232 4.87 -22.43 0.39
N GLY A 233 3.95 -22.29 -0.58
CA GLY A 233 3.66 -23.32 -1.57
C GLY A 233 4.62 -23.35 -2.74
N LEU A 234 5.06 -22.19 -3.24
CA LEU A 234 5.85 -22.09 -4.45
C LEU A 234 7.36 -22.06 -4.14
N THR A 235 8.10 -22.89 -4.88
CA THR A 235 9.58 -22.88 -4.89
C THR A 235 10.08 -22.63 -6.30
N PRO A 236 9.96 -21.40 -6.81
CA PRO A 236 10.34 -21.12 -8.20
C PRO A 236 11.84 -21.34 -8.43
N PRO A 237 12.23 -21.80 -9.63
CA PRO A 237 13.63 -22.00 -9.98
C PRO A 237 14.40 -20.67 -9.96
N ARG A 238 15.73 -20.74 -9.81
CA ARG A 238 16.60 -19.55 -9.65
C ARG A 238 16.36 -18.45 -10.69
N PRO A 239 16.26 -18.72 -12.01
CA PRO A 239 16.04 -17.66 -13.00
C PRO A 239 14.72 -16.91 -12.79
N VAL A 240 13.64 -17.64 -12.44
CA VAL A 240 12.33 -17.03 -12.14
C VAL A 240 12.41 -16.17 -10.87
N ARG A 241 13.11 -16.62 -9.83
CA ARG A 241 13.32 -15.81 -8.62
C ARG A 241 14.09 -14.53 -8.91
N CYS A 242 15.13 -14.60 -9.75
CA CYS A 242 15.90 -13.42 -10.16
C CYS A 242 15.02 -12.44 -10.96
N ALA A 243 14.23 -12.94 -11.91
CA ALA A 243 13.30 -12.11 -12.69
C ALA A 243 12.24 -11.44 -11.79
N LEU A 244 11.64 -12.17 -10.86
CA LEU A 244 10.68 -11.64 -9.90
C LEU A 244 11.31 -10.59 -8.97
N ALA A 245 12.54 -10.81 -8.51
CA ALA A 245 13.27 -9.84 -7.69
C ALA A 245 13.54 -8.54 -8.47
N TRP A 246 13.93 -8.65 -9.73
CA TRP A 246 14.12 -7.49 -10.62
C TRP A 246 12.81 -6.73 -10.85
N LEU A 247 11.73 -7.43 -11.20
CA LEU A 247 10.39 -6.82 -11.34
C LEU A 247 9.94 -6.14 -10.05
N SER A 248 10.14 -6.77 -8.90
CA SER A 248 9.82 -6.20 -7.59
C SER A 248 10.58 -4.90 -7.33
N ALA A 249 11.84 -4.78 -7.76
CA ALA A 249 12.62 -3.56 -7.61
C ALA A 249 12.05 -2.40 -8.44
N LEU A 250 11.43 -2.68 -9.60
CA LEU A 250 10.82 -1.67 -10.46
C LEU A 250 9.42 -1.24 -10.02
N THR A 251 8.74 -2.03 -9.18
CA THR A 251 7.32 -1.80 -8.82
C THR A 251 7.07 -0.41 -8.24
N TYR A 252 7.99 0.05 -7.38
CA TYR A 252 7.85 1.37 -6.76
C TYR A 252 8.00 2.52 -7.77
N SER A 253 9.01 2.45 -8.64
CA SER A 253 9.18 3.44 -9.70
C SER A 253 7.99 3.43 -10.65
N PHE A 254 7.55 2.25 -11.09
CA PHE A 254 6.35 2.12 -11.92
C PHE A 254 5.12 2.74 -11.25
N TYR A 255 4.90 2.50 -9.96
CA TYR A 255 3.82 3.10 -9.19
C TYR A 255 3.86 4.63 -9.20
N LEU A 256 5.03 5.24 -9.09
CA LEU A 256 5.17 6.70 -9.09
C LEU A 256 4.90 7.32 -10.49
N TRP A 257 5.28 6.62 -11.55
CA TRP A 257 5.29 7.18 -12.89
C TRP A 257 4.05 6.84 -13.72
N HIS A 258 3.34 5.74 -13.44
CA HIS A 258 2.30 5.22 -14.34
C HIS A 258 1.17 6.22 -14.63
N GLN A 259 0.59 6.84 -13.60
CA GLN A 259 -0.52 7.78 -13.79
C GLN A 259 -0.05 9.07 -14.47
N MET A 260 1.07 9.60 -14.02
CA MET A 260 1.63 10.84 -14.56
C MET A 260 1.99 10.69 -16.04
N LEU A 261 2.62 9.57 -16.41
CA LEU A 261 2.91 9.26 -17.81
C LEU A 261 1.63 9.04 -18.62
N ALA A 262 0.64 8.33 -18.07
CA ALA A 262 -0.64 8.13 -18.74
C ALA A 262 -1.35 9.46 -19.03
N VAL A 263 -1.38 10.37 -18.06
CA VAL A 263 -1.93 11.71 -18.20
C VAL A 263 -1.14 12.52 -19.25
N PHE A 264 0.19 12.50 -19.17
CA PHE A 264 1.05 13.19 -20.15
C PHE A 264 0.84 12.68 -21.58
N LEU A 265 0.83 11.35 -21.77
CA LEU A 265 0.61 10.75 -23.09
C LEU A 265 -0.77 11.10 -23.67
N LYS A 266 -1.81 11.10 -22.83
CA LYS A 266 -3.18 11.35 -23.24
C LYS A 266 -3.43 12.83 -23.56
N TYR A 267 -3.02 13.75 -22.68
CA TYR A 267 -3.43 15.15 -22.76
C TYR A 267 -2.40 16.08 -23.39
N ASP A 268 -1.10 15.80 -23.28
CA ASP A 268 -0.05 16.63 -23.84
C ASP A 268 0.42 16.13 -25.21
N LEU A 269 0.55 14.83 -25.39
CA LEU A 269 0.94 14.24 -26.68
C LEU A 269 -0.25 13.82 -27.53
N HIS A 270 -1.48 13.97 -27.03
CA HIS A 270 -2.72 13.60 -27.73
C HIS A 270 -2.71 12.20 -28.34
N LEU A 271 -1.97 11.27 -27.71
CA LEU A 271 -1.98 9.89 -28.16
C LEU A 271 -3.37 9.29 -27.91
N PRO A 272 -3.89 8.49 -28.87
CA PRO A 272 -5.18 7.86 -28.68
C PRO A 272 -5.15 7.03 -27.42
N ALA A 273 -5.89 7.49 -26.41
CA ALA A 273 -6.16 6.64 -25.25
C ALA A 273 -7.00 5.48 -25.78
N TRP A 274 -6.62 4.26 -25.44
CA TRP A 274 -7.46 3.12 -25.73
C TRP A 274 -8.72 3.20 -24.84
N SER A 275 -9.69 3.90 -25.40
CA SER A 275 -11.06 3.99 -24.90
C SER A 275 -11.94 3.01 -25.67
N GLY A 276 -11.47 1.76 -25.86
CA GLY A 276 -12.41 0.72 -26.28
C GLY A 276 -13.62 0.79 -25.35
N ASP A 277 -14.75 0.16 -25.65
CA ASP A 277 -16.03 0.17 -24.91
C ASP A 277 -15.91 -0.02 -23.38
N THR A 278 -14.89 0.54 -22.80
CA THR A 278 -14.76 0.76 -21.38
C THR A 278 -15.84 1.75 -20.96
N PRO A 279 -16.59 1.44 -19.90
CA PRO A 279 -17.53 2.39 -19.32
C PRO A 279 -16.82 3.74 -19.19
N PRO A 280 -17.53 4.85 -19.43
CA PRO A 280 -16.96 6.19 -19.42
C PRO A 280 -16.04 6.26 -18.21
N ASN A 281 -14.79 6.56 -18.46
CA ASN A 281 -13.80 6.64 -17.43
C ASN A 281 -14.34 7.58 -16.37
N GLN A 282 -14.70 7.04 -15.22
CA GLN A 282 -15.09 7.81 -14.05
C GLN A 282 -13.89 8.60 -13.47
N LEU A 283 -12.85 8.71 -14.25
CA LEU A 283 -11.73 9.62 -14.08
C LEU A 283 -12.04 10.89 -14.89
N GLY A 284 -13.14 11.56 -14.49
CA GLY A 284 -13.44 12.94 -14.81
C GLY A 284 -13.39 13.28 -16.29
N ASP A 285 -14.56 13.36 -16.88
CA ASP A 285 -14.86 14.50 -17.73
C ASP A 285 -15.10 15.71 -16.85
#